data_d0105a767e44c3a142d4d0d5ff3e6447
#
_entry.id   d0105a767e44c3a142d4d0d5ff3e6447
#
_cell.length_a   1.000
_cell.length_b   1.000
_cell.length_c   1.000
_cell.angle_alpha   90.00
_cell.angle_beta   90.00
_cell.angle_gamma   90.00
#
_symmetry.space_group_name_H-M   'P 1'
#
loop_
_entity.id
_entity.type
_entity.pdbx_description
1 polymer ?
#
loop_
_entity_poly.entity_id
_entity_poly.type
_entity_poly.pdbx_seq_one_letter_code
_entity_poly.pdbx_strand_id
1 'polypeptide(L)'
;MKRLTALALSASLLAMPALADTAKIGFVTTLTTGAAVFGKDMENAVNLALEHLGGKAGDTELEVIFGDDQFAPEAGKQVTDKLVKQDDVDFVAGYIWSHVLLASRKSVLDAGKILISANAGPSQMAGKLCDPNFFSTSWQNDQTPMAMGEVLNRQGVKSLYIMAPNYAAGKDMVAGVERTFAGEIKGKDLTKWGADAQLDFSAELAKAKASGADGIFVFYPGAAAGAFIKQYDQAGLKDELPLYSVFTVDGISLPKLQAADFQGVLGSKITQEWDPSLDNPANQKFVSDFKAKYGTYPSFYAAQSYDAIMLIASAVEKVGGNLDDKDALRAALKEADFASVRGEFKFGSNNMPVQDFYLREVVADADGNWTTKVVETVYEDHIDSFAAECQM
;
A
#
# COMPACT_ATOMS: atom_id res chain seq x y z
N MET A 1 38.64 50.14 60.77
CA MET A 1 37.49 49.27 60.48
C MET A 1 37.31 49.27 58.93
N LYS A 2 37.81 48.25 58.25
CA LYS A 2 37.70 48.11 56.78
C LYS A 2 36.53 47.14 56.51
N ARG A 3 35.49 47.61 55.84
CA ARG A 3 34.36 46.76 55.39
C ARG A 3 34.75 46.11 54.04
N LEU A 4 34.83 44.76 53.99
CA LEU A 4 34.90 44.01 52.79
C LEU A 4 33.48 43.78 52.25
N THR A 5 33.21 44.25 51.04
CA THR A 5 31.97 44.01 50.32
C THR A 5 32.22 42.79 49.43
N ALA A 6 31.57 41.68 49.71
CA ALA A 6 31.59 40.46 48.85
C ALA A 6 30.61 40.63 47.67
N LEU A 7 31.14 40.66 46.45
CA LEU A 7 30.34 40.57 45.22
C LEU A 7 29.97 39.11 44.99
N ALA A 8 28.67 38.75 45.06
CA ALA A 8 28.19 37.49 44.62
C ALA A 8 28.00 37.50 43.10
N LEU A 9 28.81 36.75 42.37
CA LEU A 9 28.65 36.51 40.93
C LEU A 9 27.54 35.46 40.74
N SER A 10 26.36 35.89 40.28
CA SER A 10 25.31 34.99 39.85
C SER A 10 25.64 34.45 38.45
N ALA A 11 26.02 33.20 38.38
CA ALA A 11 26.17 32.48 37.10
C ALA A 11 24.77 32.12 36.58
N SER A 12 24.28 32.87 35.61
CA SER A 12 23.09 32.51 34.83
C SER A 12 23.50 31.39 33.91
N LEU A 13 23.07 30.15 34.20
CA LEU A 13 23.09 29.06 33.27
C LEU A 13 22.12 29.39 32.10
N LEU A 14 22.66 29.81 30.99
CA LEU A 14 21.93 29.84 29.71
C LEU A 14 21.59 28.36 29.36
N ALA A 15 20.35 27.94 29.59
CA ALA A 15 19.83 26.71 29.02
C ALA A 15 19.92 26.87 27.47
N MET A 16 20.86 26.21 26.84
CA MET A 16 20.82 26.03 25.38
C MET A 16 19.53 25.28 25.07
N PRO A 17 18.72 25.75 24.11
CA PRO A 17 17.61 24.95 23.64
C PRO A 17 18.20 23.60 23.16
N ALA A 18 17.75 22.50 23.71
CA ALA A 18 18.03 21.19 23.15
C ALA A 18 17.52 21.23 21.71
N LEU A 19 18.39 20.95 20.74
CA LEU A 19 17.94 20.70 19.38
C LEU A 19 16.95 19.55 19.51
N ALA A 20 15.72 19.76 19.03
CA ALA A 20 14.73 18.69 18.98
C ALA A 20 15.34 17.56 18.13
N ASP A 21 15.30 16.34 18.64
CA ASP A 21 15.69 15.17 17.87
C ASP A 21 14.78 15.06 16.64
N THR A 22 15.35 14.71 15.50
CA THR A 22 14.63 14.58 14.24
C THR A 22 14.66 13.12 13.79
N ALA A 23 13.48 12.54 13.60
CA ALA A 23 13.33 11.23 12.95
C ALA A 23 13.21 11.43 11.43
N LYS A 24 14.17 10.92 10.68
CA LYS A 24 14.21 11.04 9.23
C LYS A 24 13.62 9.82 8.55
N ILE A 25 12.68 10.04 7.64
CA ILE A 25 11.96 9.02 6.90
C ILE A 25 12.25 9.19 5.41
N GLY A 26 12.94 8.24 4.79
CA GLY A 26 13.05 8.16 3.35
C GLY A 26 11.78 7.50 2.79
N PHE A 27 11.00 8.21 1.97
CA PHE A 27 9.79 7.65 1.38
C PHE A 27 9.97 7.42 -0.12
N VAL A 28 10.13 6.14 -0.52
CA VAL A 28 10.39 5.74 -1.91
C VAL A 28 9.08 5.43 -2.62
N THR A 29 8.81 6.14 -3.70
CA THR A 29 7.61 5.94 -4.51
C THR A 29 7.88 6.38 -5.96
N THR A 30 6.93 6.17 -6.88
CA THR A 30 7.09 6.59 -8.28
C THR A 30 6.54 8.00 -8.47
N LEU A 31 7.39 8.98 -8.65
CA LEU A 31 7.01 10.40 -8.81
C LEU A 31 7.05 10.89 -10.27
N THR A 32 7.70 10.12 -11.13
CA THR A 32 7.77 10.38 -12.57
C THR A 32 7.20 9.20 -13.37
N THR A 33 7.29 9.24 -14.71
CA THR A 33 6.74 8.25 -15.63
C THR A 33 5.20 8.22 -15.68
N GLY A 34 4.63 7.30 -16.46
CA GLY A 34 3.17 7.09 -16.55
C GLY A 34 2.52 6.57 -15.24
N ALA A 35 3.33 6.16 -14.27
CA ALA A 35 2.88 5.65 -12.97
C ALA A 35 2.91 6.71 -11.84
N ALA A 36 3.31 7.95 -12.14
CA ALA A 36 3.44 9.03 -11.14
C ALA A 36 2.14 9.33 -10.37
N VAL A 37 0.99 9.02 -10.93
CA VAL A 37 -0.31 9.21 -10.28
C VAL A 37 -0.40 8.44 -8.95
N PHE A 38 0.18 7.25 -8.86
CA PHE A 38 0.21 6.46 -7.62
C PHE A 38 1.10 7.11 -6.57
N GLY A 39 2.32 7.49 -6.98
CA GLY A 39 3.26 8.15 -6.08
C GLY A 39 2.75 9.50 -5.57
N LYS A 40 2.04 10.25 -6.41
CA LYS A 40 1.43 11.51 -5.99
C LYS A 40 0.31 11.31 -4.97
N ASP A 41 -0.48 10.26 -5.11
CA ASP A 41 -1.54 9.92 -4.15
C ASP A 41 -0.93 9.52 -2.79
N MET A 42 0.15 8.72 -2.80
CA MET A 42 0.92 8.37 -1.61
C MET A 42 1.57 9.61 -0.96
N GLU A 43 2.21 10.47 -1.74
CA GLU A 43 2.80 11.73 -1.27
C GLU A 43 1.76 12.64 -0.60
N ASN A 44 0.58 12.76 -1.20
CA ASN A 44 -0.53 13.50 -0.63
C ASN A 44 -0.95 12.96 0.74
N ALA A 45 -1.02 11.64 0.89
CA ALA A 45 -1.39 10.99 2.14
C ALA A 45 -0.30 11.14 3.22
N VAL A 46 0.98 11.03 2.85
CA VAL A 46 2.12 11.29 3.76
C VAL A 46 2.08 12.74 4.26
N ASN A 47 1.87 13.71 3.36
CA ASN A 47 1.76 15.12 3.73
C ASN A 47 0.54 15.39 4.63
N LEU A 48 -0.58 14.70 4.40
CA LEU A 48 -1.75 14.81 5.27
C LEU A 48 -1.51 14.19 6.65
N ALA A 49 -0.80 13.07 6.73
CA ALA A 49 -0.42 12.45 8.01
C ALA A 49 0.49 13.39 8.83
N LEU A 50 1.50 13.98 8.19
CA LEU A 50 2.37 14.97 8.84
C LEU A 50 1.58 16.20 9.34
N GLU A 51 0.62 16.69 8.56
CA GLU A 51 -0.27 17.79 8.98
C GLU A 51 -1.11 17.42 10.20
N HIS A 52 -1.70 16.22 10.20
CA HIS A 52 -2.49 15.72 11.34
C HIS A 52 -1.66 15.53 12.62
N LEU A 53 -0.37 15.19 12.47
CA LEU A 53 0.61 15.05 13.56
C LEU A 53 1.25 16.40 13.97
N GLY A 54 1.02 17.49 13.23
CA GLY A 54 1.71 18.77 13.46
C GLY A 54 3.21 18.68 13.16
N GLY A 55 3.65 17.74 12.31
CA GLY A 55 5.03 17.50 11.93
C GLY A 55 5.89 16.83 13.00
N LYS A 56 5.30 16.25 14.05
CA LYS A 56 6.01 15.71 15.22
C LYS A 56 5.45 14.36 15.69
N ALA A 57 6.30 13.64 16.42
CA ALA A 57 5.96 12.46 17.20
C ALA A 57 6.43 12.70 18.64
N GLY A 58 5.50 13.11 19.55
CA GLY A 58 5.87 13.67 20.84
C GLY A 58 6.71 14.95 20.68
N ASP A 59 7.91 14.96 21.24
CA ASP A 59 8.85 16.08 21.13
C ASP A 59 9.79 15.97 19.91
N THR A 60 9.80 14.83 19.17
CA THR A 60 10.67 14.54 18.04
C THR A 60 10.07 15.10 16.75
N GLU A 61 10.84 15.85 15.95
CA GLU A 61 10.42 16.31 14.64
C GLU A 61 10.43 15.15 13.63
N LEU A 62 9.46 15.14 12.69
CA LEU A 62 9.39 14.17 11.60
C LEU A 62 9.80 14.86 10.30
N GLU A 63 10.86 14.37 9.67
CA GLU A 63 11.32 14.83 8.35
C GLU A 63 11.11 13.71 7.33
N VAL A 64 10.40 14.00 6.23
CA VAL A 64 10.21 13.04 5.13
C VAL A 64 10.97 13.50 3.90
N ILE A 65 11.82 12.61 3.38
CA ILE A 65 12.61 12.82 2.16
C ILE A 65 12.07 11.86 1.11
N PHE A 66 11.42 12.40 0.07
CA PHE A 66 10.86 11.58 -1.01
C PHE A 66 11.94 11.13 -2.00
N GLY A 67 11.85 9.87 -2.42
CA GLY A 67 12.69 9.26 -3.43
C GLY A 67 11.88 8.74 -4.60
N ASP A 68 12.28 9.07 -5.83
CA ASP A 68 11.62 8.61 -7.06
C ASP A 68 12.28 7.33 -7.57
N ASP A 69 11.53 6.23 -7.58
CA ASP A 69 11.97 4.93 -8.11
C ASP A 69 11.82 4.80 -9.65
N GLN A 70 11.19 5.80 -10.29
CA GLN A 70 10.97 5.84 -11.75
C GLN A 70 10.33 4.57 -12.31
N PHE A 71 9.63 3.78 -11.47
CA PHE A 71 9.05 2.48 -11.83
C PHE A 71 10.12 1.44 -12.23
N ALA A 72 11.37 1.59 -11.80
CA ALA A 72 12.49 0.75 -12.17
C ALA A 72 13.28 0.24 -10.96
N PRO A 73 13.61 -1.06 -10.87
CA PRO A 73 14.35 -1.64 -9.74
C PRO A 73 15.71 -0.98 -9.51
N GLU A 74 16.42 -0.65 -10.58
CA GLU A 74 17.75 -0.01 -10.52
C GLU A 74 17.66 1.40 -9.96
N ALA A 75 16.70 2.21 -10.42
CA ALA A 75 16.48 3.56 -9.92
C ALA A 75 16.00 3.52 -8.46
N GLY A 76 15.07 2.61 -8.13
CA GLY A 76 14.60 2.38 -6.76
C GLY A 76 15.74 2.01 -5.82
N LYS A 77 16.64 1.11 -6.25
CA LYS A 77 17.82 0.76 -5.46
C LYS A 77 18.76 1.95 -5.28
N GLN A 78 19.04 2.72 -6.35
CA GLN A 78 19.92 3.88 -6.30
C GLN A 78 19.41 4.96 -5.35
N VAL A 79 18.13 5.31 -5.44
CA VAL A 79 17.52 6.31 -4.53
C VAL A 79 17.49 5.82 -3.09
N THR A 80 17.23 4.52 -2.87
CA THR A 80 17.29 3.90 -1.54
C THR A 80 18.71 3.96 -0.97
N ASP A 81 19.73 3.63 -1.77
CA ASP A 81 21.14 3.75 -1.37
C ASP A 81 21.52 5.18 -0.98
N LYS A 82 20.99 6.19 -1.69
CA LYS A 82 21.20 7.61 -1.35
C LYS A 82 20.57 7.96 -0.01
N LEU A 83 19.30 7.62 0.18
CA LEU A 83 18.56 7.89 1.43
C LEU A 83 19.27 7.28 2.65
N VAL A 84 19.73 6.03 2.53
CA VAL A 84 20.40 5.32 3.62
C VAL A 84 21.81 5.84 3.87
N LYS A 85 22.64 6.07 2.82
CA LYS A 85 24.07 6.32 2.95
C LYS A 85 24.47 7.80 2.97
N GLN A 86 23.65 8.68 2.37
CA GLN A 86 23.95 10.10 2.25
C GLN A 86 23.02 10.96 3.10
N ASP A 87 21.71 10.68 3.06
CA ASP A 87 20.72 11.43 3.81
C ASP A 87 20.59 10.89 5.26
N ASP A 88 21.15 9.70 5.53
CA ASP A 88 21.19 8.99 6.82
C ASP A 88 19.81 8.94 7.50
N VAL A 89 18.84 8.39 6.77
CA VAL A 89 17.46 8.23 7.28
C VAL A 89 17.38 7.11 8.31
N ASP A 90 16.47 7.22 9.27
CA ASP A 90 16.20 6.22 10.31
C ASP A 90 15.28 5.12 9.80
N PHE A 91 14.31 5.51 8.96
CA PHE A 91 13.32 4.65 8.35
C PHE A 91 13.36 4.80 6.84
N VAL A 92 13.11 3.70 6.13
CA VAL A 92 12.74 3.76 4.71
C VAL A 92 11.35 3.19 4.56
N ALA A 93 10.42 3.98 4.03
CA ALA A 93 9.04 3.58 3.81
C ALA A 93 8.62 3.72 2.34
N GLY A 94 7.43 3.22 2.00
CA GLY A 94 6.87 3.38 0.66
C GLY A 94 6.87 2.10 -0.16
N TYR A 95 7.39 2.17 -1.38
CA TYR A 95 7.47 1.11 -2.40
C TYR A 95 6.11 0.63 -2.93
N ILE A 96 5.78 1.09 -4.13
CA ILE A 96 4.58 0.63 -4.83
C ILE A 96 4.78 -0.80 -5.37
N TRP A 97 5.96 -1.08 -5.93
CA TRP A 97 6.20 -2.23 -6.79
C TRP A 97 7.03 -3.31 -6.10
N SER A 98 6.53 -4.53 -6.10
CA SER A 98 7.21 -5.66 -5.44
C SER A 98 8.62 -5.92 -5.98
N HIS A 99 8.86 -5.74 -7.29
CA HIS A 99 10.19 -5.92 -7.88
C HIS A 99 11.17 -4.81 -7.47
N VAL A 100 10.69 -3.58 -7.23
CA VAL A 100 11.50 -2.46 -6.72
C VAL A 100 11.84 -2.68 -5.25
N LEU A 101 10.86 -3.04 -4.42
CA LEU A 101 11.09 -3.39 -3.00
C LEU A 101 12.14 -4.51 -2.87
N LEU A 102 11.97 -5.60 -3.63
CA LEU A 102 12.89 -6.75 -3.59
C LEU A 102 14.33 -6.36 -4.00
N ALA A 103 14.50 -5.45 -4.97
CA ALA A 103 15.81 -4.95 -5.37
C ALA A 103 16.45 -4.04 -4.32
N SER A 104 15.65 -3.25 -3.60
CA SER A 104 16.10 -2.20 -2.68
C SER A 104 16.29 -2.67 -1.24
N ARG A 105 15.56 -3.73 -0.79
CA ARG A 105 15.47 -4.15 0.60
C ARG A 105 16.81 -4.32 1.31
N LYS A 106 17.81 -4.91 0.63
CA LYS A 106 19.13 -5.14 1.23
C LYS A 106 19.86 -3.85 1.58
N SER A 107 19.68 -2.79 0.79
CA SER A 107 20.29 -1.48 1.08
C SER A 107 19.82 -0.91 2.43
N VAL A 108 18.59 -1.23 2.85
CA VAL A 108 18.01 -0.77 4.12
C VAL A 108 18.35 -1.74 5.26
N LEU A 109 18.05 -3.03 5.08
CA LEU A 109 18.14 -4.05 6.13
C LEU A 109 19.59 -4.33 6.52
N ASP A 110 20.53 -4.42 5.55
CA ASP A 110 21.95 -4.62 5.82
C ASP A 110 22.57 -3.40 6.54
N ALA A 111 21.97 -2.21 6.44
CA ALA A 111 22.35 -1.01 7.19
C ALA A 111 21.72 -0.94 8.59
N GLY A 112 20.93 -1.94 9.00
CA GLY A 112 20.24 -1.97 10.29
C GLY A 112 19.12 -0.94 10.44
N LYS A 113 18.65 -0.34 9.33
CA LYS A 113 17.54 0.62 9.31
C LYS A 113 16.20 -0.14 9.23
N ILE A 114 15.13 0.53 9.62
CA ILE A 114 13.76 -0.03 9.53
C ILE A 114 13.20 0.18 8.13
N LEU A 115 12.63 -0.88 7.54
CA LEU A 115 11.97 -0.88 6.24
C LEU A 115 10.46 -1.09 6.41
N ILE A 116 9.64 -0.15 5.95
CA ILE A 116 8.18 -0.25 6.02
C ILE A 116 7.59 -0.23 4.60
N SER A 117 7.01 -1.36 4.18
CA SER A 117 6.29 -1.37 2.90
C SER A 117 4.90 -0.79 3.08
N ALA A 118 4.61 0.29 2.35
CA ALA A 118 3.29 0.92 2.32
C ALA A 118 2.43 0.46 1.13
N ASN A 119 2.92 -0.48 0.30
CA ASN A 119 2.12 -1.12 -0.75
C ASN A 119 2.67 -2.49 -1.17
N ALA A 120 3.92 -2.59 -1.60
CA ALA A 120 4.48 -3.83 -2.12
C ALA A 120 4.48 -4.96 -1.06
N GLY A 121 3.77 -6.06 -1.31
CA GLY A 121 3.67 -7.20 -0.40
C GLY A 121 4.15 -8.53 -1.02
N PRO A 122 5.37 -8.62 -1.60
CA PRO A 122 5.80 -9.87 -2.24
C PRO A 122 5.90 -11.01 -1.22
N SER A 123 5.46 -12.19 -1.63
CA SER A 123 5.43 -13.40 -0.82
C SER A 123 6.78 -13.74 -0.17
N GLN A 124 7.88 -13.40 -0.85
CA GLN A 124 9.22 -13.61 -0.31
C GLN A 124 9.47 -12.81 1.00
N MET A 125 8.95 -11.56 1.09
CA MET A 125 9.14 -10.74 2.30
C MET A 125 8.26 -11.20 3.46
N ALA A 126 7.12 -11.80 3.18
CA ALA A 126 6.27 -12.41 4.19
C ALA A 126 6.83 -13.75 4.73
N GLY A 127 7.59 -14.49 3.88
CA GLY A 127 8.15 -15.80 4.18
C GLY A 127 9.68 -15.80 4.29
N LYS A 128 10.36 -16.43 3.35
CA LYS A 128 11.81 -16.77 3.40
C LYS A 128 12.77 -15.57 3.53
N LEU A 129 12.34 -14.37 3.19
CA LEU A 129 13.13 -13.15 3.29
C LEU A 129 12.58 -12.20 4.35
N CYS A 130 11.76 -12.70 5.28
CA CYS A 130 11.33 -11.92 6.42
C CYS A 130 12.53 -11.45 7.25
N ASP A 131 12.39 -10.31 7.88
CA ASP A 131 13.47 -9.67 8.65
C ASP A 131 12.84 -8.90 9.81
N PRO A 132 13.41 -8.93 11.02
CA PRO A 132 12.87 -8.23 12.17
C PRO A 132 12.79 -6.69 11.98
N ASN A 133 13.55 -6.13 11.04
CA ASN A 133 13.49 -4.71 10.67
C ASN A 133 12.53 -4.43 9.50
N PHE A 134 11.83 -5.43 8.97
CA PHE A 134 10.82 -5.26 7.93
C PHE A 134 9.42 -5.27 8.54
N PHE A 135 8.60 -4.28 8.17
CA PHE A 135 7.18 -4.18 8.51
C PHE A 135 6.37 -3.86 7.25
N SER A 136 5.07 -4.16 7.27
CA SER A 136 4.16 -3.77 6.19
C SER A 136 2.91 -3.12 6.74
N THR A 137 2.52 -1.98 6.19
CA THR A 137 1.21 -1.37 6.42
C THR A 137 0.25 -1.64 5.26
N SER A 138 0.55 -2.63 4.42
CA SER A 138 -0.27 -3.00 3.27
C SER A 138 -0.88 -4.39 3.42
N TRP A 139 -0.45 -5.35 2.66
CA TRP A 139 -0.91 -6.74 2.64
C TRP A 139 0.24 -7.65 2.18
N GLN A 140 0.02 -8.95 2.23
CA GLN A 140 0.78 -9.90 1.43
C GLN A 140 0.02 -10.14 0.10
N ASN A 141 0.72 -10.13 -1.04
CA ASN A 141 0.12 -10.02 -2.38
C ASN A 141 -0.98 -11.03 -2.72
N ASP A 142 -0.94 -12.27 -2.20
CA ASP A 142 -1.95 -13.27 -2.54
C ASP A 142 -3.24 -13.17 -1.72
N GLN A 143 -3.25 -12.42 -0.60
CA GLN A 143 -4.42 -12.35 0.29
C GLN A 143 -5.66 -11.77 -0.39
N THR A 144 -5.51 -10.66 -1.11
CA THR A 144 -6.62 -10.01 -1.82
C THR A 144 -7.23 -10.91 -2.90
N PRO A 145 -6.45 -11.56 -3.79
CA PRO A 145 -7.02 -12.51 -4.76
C PRO A 145 -7.50 -13.81 -4.11
N MET A 146 -6.95 -14.25 -2.96
CA MET A 146 -7.55 -15.35 -2.19
C MET A 146 -8.98 -15.02 -1.75
N ALA A 147 -9.20 -13.81 -1.24
CA ALA A 147 -10.55 -13.34 -0.91
C ALA A 147 -11.48 -13.36 -2.13
N MET A 148 -10.98 -12.98 -3.32
CA MET A 148 -11.75 -13.08 -4.56
C MET A 148 -12.08 -14.54 -4.91
N GLY A 149 -11.15 -15.47 -4.75
CA GLY A 149 -11.41 -16.91 -4.98
C GLY A 149 -12.56 -17.44 -4.11
N GLU A 150 -12.64 -17.03 -2.83
CA GLU A 150 -13.76 -17.37 -1.94
C GLU A 150 -15.08 -16.74 -2.41
N VAL A 151 -15.07 -15.48 -2.82
CA VAL A 151 -16.25 -14.81 -3.37
C VAL A 151 -16.78 -15.58 -4.60
N LEU A 152 -15.89 -15.94 -5.52
CA LEU A 152 -16.23 -16.70 -6.72
C LEU A 152 -16.87 -18.06 -6.40
N ASN A 153 -16.33 -18.78 -5.41
CA ASN A 153 -16.90 -20.04 -4.94
C ASN A 153 -18.33 -19.85 -4.40
N ARG A 154 -18.52 -18.83 -3.54
CA ARG A 154 -19.87 -18.50 -2.97
C ARG A 154 -20.86 -18.10 -4.05
N GLN A 155 -20.40 -17.42 -5.11
CA GLN A 155 -21.25 -17.03 -6.25
C GLN A 155 -21.50 -18.18 -7.23
N GLY A 156 -20.87 -19.33 -7.04
CA GLY A 156 -21.08 -20.53 -7.86
C GLY A 156 -20.40 -20.48 -9.22
N VAL A 157 -19.40 -19.62 -9.42
CA VAL A 157 -18.55 -19.58 -10.62
C VAL A 157 -17.82 -20.91 -10.73
N LYS A 158 -17.86 -21.55 -11.89
CA LYS A 158 -17.30 -22.89 -12.09
C LYS A 158 -15.95 -22.86 -12.81
N SER A 159 -15.68 -21.80 -13.59
CA SER A 159 -14.45 -21.68 -14.35
C SER A 159 -14.01 -20.23 -14.54
N LEU A 160 -12.69 -20.04 -14.60
CA LEU A 160 -12.05 -18.72 -14.80
C LEU A 160 -11.05 -18.73 -15.94
N TYR A 161 -10.95 -17.60 -16.62
CA TYR A 161 -9.75 -17.20 -17.35
C TYR A 161 -9.00 -16.15 -16.53
N ILE A 162 -7.66 -16.25 -16.43
CA ILE A 162 -6.85 -15.38 -15.59
C ILE A 162 -5.91 -14.54 -16.44
N MET A 163 -5.83 -13.23 -16.16
CA MET A 163 -4.87 -12.33 -16.80
C MET A 163 -4.17 -11.46 -15.75
N ALA A 164 -2.83 -11.41 -15.82
CA ALA A 164 -2.02 -10.59 -14.92
C ALA A 164 -0.68 -10.19 -15.58
N PRO A 165 -0.01 -9.11 -15.12
CA PRO A 165 1.32 -8.75 -15.60
C PRO A 165 2.39 -9.70 -15.07
N ASN A 166 3.39 -10.00 -15.90
CA ASN A 166 4.46 -10.95 -15.59
C ASN A 166 5.57 -10.34 -14.73
N TYR A 167 5.30 -10.12 -13.45
CA TYR A 167 6.30 -9.74 -12.43
C TYR A 167 5.93 -10.36 -11.08
N ALA A 168 6.70 -10.07 -10.00
CA ALA A 168 6.52 -10.74 -8.72
C ALA A 168 5.07 -10.65 -8.19
N ALA A 169 4.50 -9.44 -8.13
CA ALA A 169 3.13 -9.29 -7.64
C ALA A 169 2.10 -9.96 -8.56
N GLY A 170 2.26 -9.86 -9.89
CA GLY A 170 1.33 -10.52 -10.83
C GLY A 170 1.28 -12.04 -10.63
N LYS A 171 2.44 -12.65 -10.37
CA LYS A 171 2.53 -14.09 -10.06
C LYS A 171 1.89 -14.44 -8.72
N ASP A 172 2.11 -13.61 -7.70
CA ASP A 172 1.49 -13.79 -6.39
C ASP A 172 -0.05 -13.64 -6.50
N MET A 173 -0.55 -12.65 -7.28
CA MET A 173 -1.99 -12.46 -7.49
C MET A 173 -2.65 -13.68 -8.16
N VAL A 174 -1.98 -14.25 -9.17
CA VAL A 174 -2.45 -15.49 -9.81
C VAL A 174 -2.44 -16.65 -8.82
N ALA A 175 -1.35 -16.83 -8.08
CA ALA A 175 -1.23 -17.89 -7.08
C ALA A 175 -2.30 -17.75 -5.97
N GLY A 176 -2.64 -16.51 -5.58
CA GLY A 176 -3.66 -16.24 -4.57
C GLY A 176 -5.04 -16.70 -5.00
N VAL A 177 -5.52 -16.31 -6.19
CA VAL A 177 -6.83 -16.76 -6.66
C VAL A 177 -6.85 -18.28 -6.89
N GLU A 178 -5.77 -18.87 -7.42
CA GLU A 178 -5.65 -20.32 -7.61
C GLU A 178 -5.63 -21.10 -6.29
N ARG A 179 -5.19 -20.48 -5.19
CA ARG A 179 -5.15 -21.12 -3.87
C ARG A 179 -6.53 -21.39 -3.27
N THR A 180 -7.50 -20.53 -3.53
CA THR A 180 -8.82 -20.60 -2.90
C THR A 180 -9.96 -20.89 -3.87
N PHE A 181 -9.82 -20.55 -5.14
CA PHE A 181 -10.84 -20.83 -6.13
C PHE A 181 -10.93 -22.35 -6.39
N ALA A 182 -12.11 -22.92 -6.18
CA ALA A 182 -12.34 -24.36 -6.31
C ALA A 182 -12.74 -24.79 -7.74
N GLY A 183 -12.97 -23.83 -8.64
CA GLY A 183 -13.40 -24.11 -10.02
C GLY A 183 -12.21 -24.40 -10.96
N GLU A 184 -12.49 -24.56 -12.23
CA GLU A 184 -11.52 -24.86 -13.28
C GLU A 184 -10.85 -23.57 -13.79
N ILE A 185 -9.53 -23.57 -13.97
CA ILE A 185 -8.83 -22.52 -14.71
C ILE A 185 -8.75 -22.89 -16.17
N LYS A 186 -9.59 -22.26 -17.00
CA LYS A 186 -9.68 -22.51 -18.46
C LYS A 186 -8.50 -21.97 -19.25
N GLY A 187 -7.79 -20.99 -18.69
CA GLY A 187 -6.61 -20.42 -19.33
C GLY A 187 -5.99 -19.31 -18.48
N LYS A 188 -4.73 -18.99 -18.82
CA LYS A 188 -3.93 -18.03 -18.07
C LYS A 188 -2.95 -17.32 -19.00
N ASP A 189 -2.99 -15.98 -19.02
CA ASP A 189 -2.02 -15.15 -19.73
C ASP A 189 -1.28 -14.23 -18.74
N LEU A 190 0.06 -14.34 -18.74
CA LEU A 190 0.95 -13.40 -18.07
C LEU A 190 1.55 -12.45 -19.12
N THR A 191 1.11 -11.18 -19.07
CA THR A 191 1.45 -10.18 -20.08
C THR A 191 2.74 -9.42 -19.74
N LYS A 192 3.37 -8.77 -20.72
CA LYS A 192 4.59 -7.98 -20.52
C LYS A 192 4.36 -6.86 -19.51
N TRP A 193 5.40 -6.59 -18.69
CA TRP A 193 5.38 -5.57 -17.65
C TRP A 193 6.67 -4.74 -17.63
N GLY A 194 6.64 -3.60 -16.92
CA GLY A 194 7.77 -2.67 -16.84
C GLY A 194 7.73 -1.63 -17.95
N ALA A 195 8.88 -1.24 -18.47
CA ALA A 195 8.99 -0.23 -19.52
C ALA A 195 8.23 -0.63 -20.81
N ASP A 196 8.13 -1.94 -21.09
CA ASP A 196 7.44 -2.51 -22.25
C ASP A 196 6.07 -3.09 -21.86
N ALA A 197 5.40 -2.53 -20.84
CA ALA A 197 4.10 -3.02 -20.40
C ALA A 197 3.11 -3.09 -21.55
N GLN A 198 2.44 -4.24 -21.66
CA GLN A 198 1.42 -4.46 -22.68
C GLN A 198 0.20 -3.59 -22.43
N LEU A 199 -0.28 -2.90 -23.47
CA LEU A 199 -1.49 -2.06 -23.44
C LEU A 199 -2.52 -2.49 -24.49
N ASP A 200 -2.23 -3.49 -25.32
CA ASP A 200 -3.18 -4.12 -26.23
C ASP A 200 -3.48 -5.55 -25.74
N PHE A 201 -4.72 -5.75 -25.31
CA PHE A 201 -5.22 -7.01 -24.74
C PHE A 201 -6.21 -7.72 -25.66
N SER A 202 -6.37 -7.26 -26.90
CA SER A 202 -7.39 -7.78 -27.82
C SER A 202 -7.23 -9.29 -28.10
N ALA A 203 -5.98 -9.76 -28.25
CA ALA A 203 -5.69 -11.17 -28.47
C ALA A 203 -6.02 -12.04 -27.23
N GLU A 204 -5.66 -11.58 -26.05
CA GLU A 204 -5.93 -12.27 -24.78
C GLU A 204 -7.43 -12.28 -24.47
N LEU A 205 -8.14 -11.18 -24.69
CA LEU A 205 -9.61 -11.11 -24.53
C LEU A 205 -10.33 -12.06 -25.51
N ALA A 206 -9.85 -12.17 -26.74
CA ALA A 206 -10.38 -13.14 -27.71
C ALA A 206 -10.16 -14.58 -27.23
N LYS A 207 -8.99 -14.92 -26.68
CA LYS A 207 -8.71 -16.24 -26.07
C LYS A 207 -9.61 -16.48 -24.87
N ALA A 208 -9.74 -15.49 -23.97
CA ALA A 208 -10.59 -15.60 -22.79
C ALA A 208 -12.04 -15.91 -23.19
N LYS A 209 -12.61 -15.18 -24.16
CA LYS A 209 -13.93 -15.45 -24.72
C LYS A 209 -14.03 -16.86 -25.29
N ALA A 210 -13.05 -17.27 -26.11
CA ALA A 210 -13.04 -18.57 -26.76
C ALA A 210 -12.85 -19.74 -25.78
N SER A 211 -12.35 -19.50 -24.56
CA SER A 211 -12.15 -20.52 -23.53
C SER A 211 -13.45 -21.08 -22.97
N GLY A 212 -14.55 -20.34 -23.08
CA GLY A 212 -15.84 -20.70 -22.46
C GLY A 212 -15.79 -20.67 -20.93
N ALA A 213 -14.92 -19.84 -20.33
CA ALA A 213 -14.91 -19.60 -18.89
C ALA A 213 -16.15 -18.84 -18.46
N ASP A 214 -16.61 -19.07 -17.22
CA ASP A 214 -17.76 -18.37 -16.63
C ASP A 214 -17.42 -16.96 -16.16
N GLY A 215 -16.13 -16.61 -16.06
CA GLY A 215 -15.67 -15.30 -15.68
C GLY A 215 -14.19 -15.08 -16.00
N ILE A 216 -13.76 -13.82 -15.96
CA ILE A 216 -12.38 -13.44 -16.11
C ILE A 216 -11.88 -12.77 -14.82
N PHE A 217 -10.78 -13.27 -14.27
CA PHE A 217 -10.06 -12.63 -13.17
C PHE A 217 -8.86 -11.85 -13.69
N VAL A 218 -8.73 -10.59 -13.28
CA VAL A 218 -7.64 -9.74 -13.73
C VAL A 218 -6.97 -8.96 -12.60
N PHE A 219 -5.68 -8.76 -12.78
CA PHE A 219 -4.88 -7.81 -12.02
C PHE A 219 -4.08 -6.92 -12.99
N TYR A 220 -4.48 -5.69 -13.17
CA TYR A 220 -3.74 -4.69 -13.95
C TYR A 220 -3.81 -3.34 -13.26
N PRO A 221 -2.72 -2.78 -12.70
CA PRO A 221 -2.71 -1.42 -12.17
C PRO A 221 -2.39 -0.36 -13.23
N GLY A 222 -2.81 0.86 -12.98
CA GLY A 222 -2.41 2.06 -13.73
C GLY A 222 -2.88 2.12 -15.17
N ALA A 223 -1.96 2.45 -16.09
CA ALA A 223 -2.30 2.59 -17.51
C ALA A 223 -2.82 1.30 -18.13
N ALA A 224 -2.28 0.15 -17.69
CA ALA A 224 -2.74 -1.16 -18.15
C ALA A 224 -4.18 -1.44 -17.71
N ALA A 225 -4.59 -0.99 -16.51
CA ALA A 225 -5.98 -1.08 -16.04
C ALA A 225 -6.94 -0.35 -16.98
N GLY A 226 -6.67 0.93 -17.26
CA GLY A 226 -7.50 1.73 -18.16
C GLY A 226 -7.57 1.15 -19.57
N ALA A 227 -6.45 0.66 -20.09
CA ALA A 227 -6.39 0.03 -21.42
C ALA A 227 -7.18 -1.30 -21.45
N PHE A 228 -7.05 -2.13 -20.41
CA PHE A 228 -7.81 -3.38 -20.29
C PHE A 228 -9.32 -3.12 -20.21
N ILE A 229 -9.77 -2.28 -19.28
CA ILE A 229 -11.19 -1.97 -19.08
C ILE A 229 -11.82 -1.44 -20.37
N LYS A 230 -11.14 -0.50 -21.06
CA LYS A 230 -11.61 0.03 -22.34
C LYS A 230 -11.82 -1.07 -23.38
N GLN A 231 -10.84 -1.98 -23.55
CA GLN A 231 -10.91 -3.03 -24.55
C GLN A 231 -11.91 -4.11 -24.17
N TYR A 232 -12.04 -4.43 -22.88
CA TYR A 232 -13.07 -5.34 -22.36
C TYR A 232 -14.49 -4.82 -22.64
N ASP A 233 -14.73 -3.52 -22.40
CA ASP A 233 -16.00 -2.86 -22.69
C ASP A 233 -16.29 -2.82 -24.19
N GLN A 234 -15.30 -2.41 -25.01
CA GLN A 234 -15.43 -2.37 -26.47
C GLN A 234 -15.66 -3.75 -27.11
N ALA A 235 -15.15 -4.81 -26.48
CA ALA A 235 -15.39 -6.18 -26.93
C ALA A 235 -16.77 -6.71 -26.52
N GLY A 236 -17.57 -5.94 -25.76
CA GLY A 236 -18.91 -6.33 -25.31
C GLY A 236 -18.95 -7.54 -24.40
N LEU A 237 -17.89 -7.75 -23.60
CA LEU A 237 -17.72 -9.00 -22.83
C LEU A 237 -18.46 -9.02 -21.50
N LYS A 238 -19.00 -7.90 -21.05
CA LYS A 238 -19.59 -7.74 -19.72
C LYS A 238 -20.62 -8.81 -19.36
N ASP A 239 -21.51 -9.13 -20.31
CA ASP A 239 -22.61 -10.08 -20.09
C ASP A 239 -22.21 -11.53 -20.41
N GLU A 240 -21.14 -11.74 -21.18
CA GLU A 240 -20.69 -13.07 -21.59
C GLU A 240 -19.56 -13.60 -20.69
N LEU A 241 -18.71 -12.72 -20.17
CA LEU A 241 -17.51 -13.04 -19.39
C LEU A 241 -17.36 -12.03 -18.24
N PRO A 242 -18.15 -12.15 -17.16
CA PRO A 242 -18.12 -11.22 -16.02
C PRO A 242 -16.71 -10.97 -15.49
N LEU A 243 -16.44 -9.69 -15.17
CA LEU A 243 -15.13 -9.22 -14.72
C LEU A 243 -15.02 -9.25 -13.19
N TYR A 244 -14.03 -9.96 -12.71
CA TYR A 244 -13.57 -9.98 -11.33
C TYR A 244 -12.14 -9.43 -11.26
N SER A 245 -11.86 -8.54 -10.33
CA SER A 245 -10.54 -7.92 -10.32
C SER A 245 -10.02 -7.60 -8.92
N VAL A 246 -8.71 -7.44 -8.84
CA VAL A 246 -8.01 -6.83 -7.72
C VAL A 246 -7.14 -5.70 -8.26
N PHE A 247 -7.12 -4.55 -7.59
CA PHE A 247 -6.27 -3.38 -7.92
C PHE A 247 -6.38 -2.85 -9.37
N THR A 248 -7.37 -3.29 -10.14
CA THR A 248 -7.59 -2.84 -11.53
C THR A 248 -8.55 -1.67 -11.57
N VAL A 249 -9.56 -1.67 -10.71
CA VAL A 249 -10.51 -0.57 -10.53
C VAL A 249 -10.36 -0.05 -9.10
N ASP A 250 -9.98 1.21 -8.95
CA ASP A 250 -9.65 1.82 -7.66
C ASP A 250 -9.93 3.33 -7.67
N GLY A 251 -9.67 4.02 -6.54
CA GLY A 251 -9.84 5.46 -6.41
C GLY A 251 -9.02 6.30 -7.39
N ILE A 252 -7.94 5.76 -7.97
CA ILE A 252 -7.11 6.44 -8.97
C ILE A 252 -7.67 6.27 -10.38
N SER A 253 -8.18 5.06 -10.70
CA SER A 253 -8.71 4.74 -12.02
C SER A 253 -10.14 5.25 -12.22
N LEU A 254 -10.99 5.19 -11.19
CA LEU A 254 -12.42 5.54 -11.26
C LEU A 254 -12.72 6.93 -11.80
N PRO A 255 -12.04 8.03 -11.40
CA PRO A 255 -12.32 9.34 -11.95
C PRO A 255 -12.08 9.43 -13.47
N LYS A 256 -11.07 8.73 -13.98
CA LYS A 256 -10.75 8.67 -15.41
C LYS A 256 -11.76 7.82 -16.18
N LEU A 257 -12.17 6.69 -15.61
CA LEU A 257 -13.19 5.81 -16.19
C LEU A 257 -14.55 6.52 -16.24
N GLN A 258 -14.89 7.28 -15.19
CA GLN A 258 -16.09 8.12 -15.17
C GLN A 258 -16.04 9.23 -16.22
N ALA A 259 -14.94 9.96 -16.33
CA ALA A 259 -14.77 11.01 -17.32
C ALA A 259 -14.83 10.48 -18.76
N ALA A 260 -14.48 9.22 -18.98
CA ALA A 260 -14.57 8.54 -20.26
C ALA A 260 -15.89 7.81 -20.48
N ASP A 261 -16.83 7.89 -19.52
CA ASP A 261 -18.16 7.26 -19.53
C ASP A 261 -18.15 5.74 -19.71
N PHE A 262 -17.16 5.06 -19.11
CA PHE A 262 -17.08 3.58 -19.12
C PHE A 262 -18.05 2.95 -18.10
N GLN A 263 -19.35 3.03 -18.37
CA GLN A 263 -20.43 2.55 -17.51
C GLN A 263 -20.28 1.07 -17.12
N GLY A 264 -19.55 0.28 -17.91
CA GLY A 264 -19.31 -1.14 -17.68
C GLY A 264 -18.64 -1.48 -16.37
N VAL A 265 -17.98 -0.50 -15.69
CA VAL A 265 -17.34 -0.74 -14.38
C VAL A 265 -18.31 -0.63 -13.21
N LEU A 266 -19.47 0.03 -13.36
CA LEU A 266 -20.47 0.13 -12.30
C LEU A 266 -21.02 -1.27 -11.99
N GLY A 267 -21.07 -1.60 -10.70
CA GLY A 267 -21.44 -2.93 -10.20
C GLY A 267 -20.31 -3.97 -10.26
N SER A 268 -19.11 -3.62 -10.76
CA SER A 268 -17.95 -4.53 -10.72
C SER A 268 -17.56 -4.86 -9.30
N LYS A 269 -17.17 -6.13 -9.09
CA LYS A 269 -16.77 -6.68 -7.79
C LYS A 269 -15.25 -6.70 -7.66
N ILE A 270 -14.76 -6.23 -6.51
CA ILE A 270 -13.34 -6.08 -6.20
C ILE A 270 -13.13 -6.55 -4.77
N THR A 271 -12.06 -7.27 -4.49
CA THR A 271 -11.67 -7.56 -3.11
C THR A 271 -10.49 -6.69 -2.68
N GLN A 272 -10.49 -6.21 -1.44
CA GLN A 272 -9.48 -5.31 -0.89
C GLN A 272 -9.52 -5.32 0.64
N GLU A 273 -8.41 -4.91 1.29
CA GLU A 273 -8.27 -4.78 2.75
C GLU A 273 -8.76 -3.44 3.30
N TRP A 274 -9.06 -2.49 2.45
CA TRP A 274 -9.52 -1.16 2.84
C TRP A 274 -10.56 -0.61 1.85
N ASP A 275 -11.44 0.25 2.34
CA ASP A 275 -12.43 0.99 1.54
C ASP A 275 -12.68 2.38 2.16
N PRO A 276 -12.90 3.44 1.35
CA PRO A 276 -13.22 4.77 1.87
C PRO A 276 -14.53 4.82 2.67
N SER A 277 -15.41 3.81 2.55
CA SER A 277 -16.66 3.71 3.28
C SER A 277 -16.56 3.00 4.63
N LEU A 278 -15.37 2.56 5.07
CA LEU A 278 -15.20 1.94 6.39
C LEU A 278 -15.62 2.88 7.51
N ASP A 279 -16.49 2.37 8.38
CA ASP A 279 -17.12 3.14 9.46
C ASP A 279 -16.27 3.11 10.74
N ASN A 280 -15.12 3.81 10.71
CA ASN A 280 -14.34 4.10 11.91
C ASN A 280 -13.87 5.56 11.88
N PRO A 281 -13.66 6.21 13.06
CA PRO A 281 -13.37 7.64 13.15
C PRO A 281 -12.08 8.05 12.40
N ALA A 282 -11.03 7.23 12.43
CA ALA A 282 -9.77 7.53 11.76
C ALA A 282 -9.96 7.56 10.23
N ASN A 283 -10.70 6.58 9.67
CA ASN A 283 -11.00 6.53 8.24
C ASN A 283 -11.88 7.70 7.80
N GLN A 284 -12.95 7.96 8.55
CA GLN A 284 -13.86 9.08 8.24
C GLN A 284 -13.11 10.41 8.18
N LYS A 285 -12.25 10.69 9.18
CA LYS A 285 -11.41 11.88 9.18
C LYS A 285 -10.44 11.90 8.00
N PHE A 286 -9.69 10.82 7.76
CA PHE A 286 -8.73 10.72 6.67
C PHE A 286 -9.39 10.95 5.31
N VAL A 287 -10.50 10.27 5.01
CA VAL A 287 -11.22 10.39 3.73
C VAL A 287 -11.79 11.78 3.54
N SER A 288 -12.42 12.34 4.59
CA SER A 288 -12.99 13.69 4.55
C SER A 288 -11.92 14.75 4.28
N ASP A 289 -10.82 14.73 5.02
CA ASP A 289 -9.77 15.74 4.93
C ASP A 289 -8.98 15.60 3.63
N PHE A 290 -8.76 14.35 3.16
CA PHE A 290 -8.13 14.09 1.86
C PHE A 290 -8.99 14.63 0.71
N LYS A 291 -10.30 14.36 0.71
CA LYS A 291 -11.23 14.91 -0.31
C LYS A 291 -11.26 16.44 -0.26
N ALA A 292 -11.35 17.03 0.91
CA ALA A 292 -11.38 18.49 1.07
C ALA A 292 -10.11 19.15 0.53
N LYS A 293 -8.95 18.52 0.73
CA LYS A 293 -7.65 19.07 0.36
C LYS A 293 -7.27 18.81 -1.10
N TYR A 294 -7.58 17.62 -1.63
CA TYR A 294 -7.09 17.17 -2.95
C TYR A 294 -8.19 16.99 -3.99
N GLY A 295 -9.47 17.11 -3.60
CA GLY A 295 -10.61 17.10 -4.51
C GLY A 295 -11.02 15.70 -5.03
N THR A 296 -10.40 14.62 -4.53
CA THR A 296 -10.67 13.23 -4.93
C THR A 296 -10.76 12.32 -3.71
N TYR A 297 -11.39 11.17 -3.86
CA TYR A 297 -11.25 10.10 -2.87
C TYR A 297 -9.80 9.63 -2.79
N PRO A 298 -9.27 9.33 -1.58
CA PRO A 298 -7.99 8.66 -1.46
C PRO A 298 -8.09 7.23 -2.02
N SER A 299 -6.99 6.72 -2.55
CA SER A 299 -6.89 5.32 -2.90
C SER A 299 -6.39 4.49 -1.70
N PHE A 300 -6.39 3.16 -1.84
CA PHE A 300 -5.73 2.28 -0.86
C PHE A 300 -4.22 2.54 -0.75
N TYR A 301 -3.55 3.00 -1.84
CA TYR A 301 -2.14 3.44 -1.77
C TYR A 301 -1.96 4.62 -0.80
N ALA A 302 -2.89 5.58 -0.86
CA ALA A 302 -2.94 6.71 0.08
C ALA A 302 -3.19 6.23 1.52
N ALA A 303 -4.20 5.38 1.72
CA ALA A 303 -4.56 4.86 3.04
C ALA A 303 -3.40 4.17 3.76
N GLN A 304 -2.68 3.29 3.05
CA GLN A 304 -1.54 2.55 3.59
C GLN A 304 -0.32 3.44 3.85
N SER A 305 -0.13 4.48 3.04
CA SER A 305 0.95 5.45 3.22
C SER A 305 0.68 6.36 4.42
N TYR A 306 -0.58 6.76 4.61
CA TYR A 306 -1.01 7.46 5.82
C TYR A 306 -0.74 6.62 7.06
N ASP A 307 -1.17 5.36 7.08
CA ASP A 307 -0.93 4.42 8.18
C ASP A 307 0.56 4.18 8.44
N ALA A 308 1.41 4.18 7.40
CA ALA A 308 2.85 4.00 7.58
C ALA A 308 3.48 5.16 8.38
N ILE A 309 3.07 6.40 8.10
CA ILE A 309 3.55 7.57 8.85
C ILE A 309 2.98 7.58 10.28
N MET A 310 1.69 7.25 10.46
CA MET A 310 1.08 7.17 11.77
C MET A 310 1.74 6.08 12.65
N LEU A 311 2.06 4.92 12.08
CA LEU A 311 2.78 3.84 12.75
C LEU A 311 4.20 4.28 13.17
N ILE A 312 4.95 4.92 12.26
CA ILE A 312 6.29 5.46 12.57
C ILE A 312 6.19 6.47 13.72
N ALA A 313 5.25 7.42 13.62
CA ALA A 313 5.07 8.46 14.62
C ALA A 313 4.76 7.87 16.01
N SER A 314 3.84 6.90 16.10
CA SER A 314 3.51 6.27 17.36
C SER A 314 4.71 5.54 17.98
N ALA A 315 5.51 4.85 17.15
CA ALA A 315 6.70 4.15 17.63
C ALA A 315 7.80 5.11 18.10
N VAL A 316 8.04 6.20 17.34
CA VAL A 316 9.01 7.25 17.71
C VAL A 316 8.62 7.93 19.04
N GLU A 317 7.35 8.29 19.18
CA GLU A 317 6.82 8.87 20.44
C GLU A 317 6.99 7.90 21.61
N LYS A 318 6.67 6.63 21.41
CA LYS A 318 6.75 5.58 22.44
C LYS A 318 8.15 5.34 22.97
N VAL A 319 9.17 5.43 22.08
CA VAL A 319 10.58 5.34 22.50
C VAL A 319 11.18 6.69 22.96
N GLY A 320 10.35 7.75 23.04
CA GLY A 320 10.80 9.09 23.44
C GLY A 320 11.86 9.69 22.52
N GLY A 321 11.81 9.37 21.22
CA GLY A 321 12.78 9.83 20.22
C GLY A 321 14.11 9.06 20.21
N ASN A 322 14.32 8.08 21.09
CA ASN A 322 15.55 7.27 21.10
C ASN A 322 15.52 6.22 19.97
N LEU A 323 15.96 6.60 18.79
CA LEU A 323 15.99 5.75 17.61
C LEU A 323 17.19 4.79 17.55
N ASP A 324 18.16 4.91 18.45
CA ASP A 324 19.33 4.04 18.53
C ASP A 324 19.01 2.69 19.18
N ASP A 325 18.04 2.66 20.09
CA ASP A 325 17.54 1.40 20.67
C ASP A 325 16.63 0.68 19.68
N LYS A 326 17.24 -0.09 18.78
CA LYS A 326 16.51 -0.78 17.71
C LYS A 326 15.57 -1.87 18.24
N ASP A 327 15.86 -2.46 19.41
CA ASP A 327 14.99 -3.47 20.01
C ASP A 327 13.70 -2.82 20.56
N ALA A 328 13.84 -1.73 21.29
CA ALA A 328 12.69 -0.95 21.77
C ALA A 328 11.85 -0.39 20.60
N LEU A 329 12.52 0.12 19.56
CA LEU A 329 11.83 0.66 18.38
C LEU A 329 11.04 -0.43 17.63
N ARG A 330 11.63 -1.63 17.43
CA ARG A 330 10.92 -2.78 16.83
C ARG A 330 9.73 -3.22 17.68
N ALA A 331 9.91 -3.27 18.99
CA ALA A 331 8.81 -3.60 19.91
C ALA A 331 7.66 -2.58 19.82
N ALA A 332 7.97 -1.28 19.79
CA ALA A 332 7.00 -0.21 19.63
C ALA A 332 6.25 -0.29 18.28
N LEU A 333 6.97 -0.54 17.17
CA LEU A 333 6.35 -0.76 15.85
C LEU A 333 5.43 -1.99 15.88
N LYS A 334 5.87 -3.09 16.52
CA LYS A 334 5.11 -4.34 16.60
C LYS A 334 3.80 -4.20 17.38
N GLU A 335 3.76 -3.35 18.39
CA GLU A 335 2.53 -3.06 19.14
C GLU A 335 1.47 -2.38 18.28
N ALA A 336 1.89 -1.65 17.24
CA ALA A 336 1.00 -0.95 16.32
C ALA A 336 -0.02 -0.04 17.02
N ASP A 337 0.44 0.70 18.04
CA ASP A 337 -0.41 1.58 18.88
C ASP A 337 -0.70 2.90 18.18
N PHE A 338 -1.50 2.85 17.12
CA PHE A 338 -1.95 4.02 16.36
C PHE A 338 -3.38 3.85 15.84
N ALA A 339 -4.04 4.96 15.54
CA ALA A 339 -5.38 4.95 14.96
C ALA A 339 -5.32 4.69 13.46
N SER A 340 -5.35 3.41 13.05
CA SER A 340 -5.34 3.03 11.64
C SER A 340 -6.65 3.41 10.94
N VAL A 341 -6.55 3.81 9.68
CA VAL A 341 -7.72 4.03 8.80
C VAL A 341 -8.46 2.73 8.49
N ARG A 342 -7.88 1.57 8.81
CA ARG A 342 -8.52 0.25 8.69
C ARG A 342 -9.29 -0.17 9.96
N GLY A 343 -9.23 0.62 11.03
CA GLY A 343 -9.77 0.30 12.35
C GLY A 343 -8.74 -0.47 13.19
N GLU A 344 -9.08 -1.65 13.71
CA GLU A 344 -8.13 -2.47 14.45
C GLU A 344 -6.98 -2.92 13.54
N PHE A 345 -5.75 -2.68 13.99
CA PHE A 345 -4.54 -3.02 13.24
C PHE A 345 -3.57 -3.79 14.13
N LYS A 346 -3.10 -4.93 13.65
CA LYS A 346 -2.12 -5.76 14.34
C LYS A 346 -1.19 -6.47 13.36
N PHE A 347 -0.01 -6.82 13.82
CA PHE A 347 0.97 -7.59 13.04
C PHE A 347 0.96 -9.06 13.39
N GLY A 348 1.06 -9.91 12.37
CA GLY A 348 1.38 -11.32 12.49
C GLY A 348 2.85 -11.57 12.92
N SER A 349 3.27 -12.80 13.10
CA SER A 349 4.64 -13.16 13.52
C SER A 349 5.72 -12.61 12.58
N ASN A 350 5.43 -12.48 11.30
CA ASN A 350 6.30 -11.99 10.23
C ASN A 350 6.20 -10.49 9.92
N ASN A 351 5.61 -9.69 10.82
CA ASN A 351 5.39 -8.25 10.66
C ASN A 351 4.56 -7.86 9.40
N MET A 352 3.78 -8.81 8.88
CA MET A 352 2.70 -8.53 7.94
C MET A 352 1.41 -8.26 8.72
N PRO A 353 0.49 -7.42 8.19
CA PRO A 353 -0.77 -7.15 8.87
C PRO A 353 -1.64 -8.40 9.00
N VAL A 354 -2.29 -8.56 10.15
CA VAL A 354 -3.47 -9.40 10.33
C VAL A 354 -4.67 -8.50 10.19
N GLN A 355 -5.49 -8.71 9.17
CA GLN A 355 -6.51 -7.74 8.79
C GLN A 355 -7.68 -8.36 8.06
N ASP A 356 -8.75 -7.60 7.96
CA ASP A 356 -9.95 -7.97 7.21
C ASP A 356 -9.76 -7.76 5.71
N PHE A 357 -10.49 -8.56 4.93
CA PHE A 357 -10.61 -8.38 3.49
C PHE A 357 -12.08 -8.30 3.11
N TYR A 358 -12.42 -7.31 2.31
CA TYR A 358 -13.78 -6.97 1.95
C TYR A 358 -14.06 -7.27 0.48
N LEU A 359 -15.27 -7.71 0.19
CA LEU A 359 -15.86 -7.57 -1.13
C LEU A 359 -16.40 -6.16 -1.25
N ARG A 360 -15.98 -5.45 -2.29
CA ARG A 360 -16.42 -4.10 -2.60
C ARG A 360 -17.12 -4.06 -3.94
N GLU A 361 -17.99 -3.10 -4.12
CA GLU A 361 -18.70 -2.84 -5.36
C GLU A 361 -18.47 -1.41 -5.81
N VAL A 362 -18.25 -1.21 -7.10
CA VAL A 362 -18.18 0.12 -7.71
C VAL A 362 -19.57 0.72 -7.80
N VAL A 363 -19.75 1.90 -7.19
CA VAL A 363 -21.03 2.62 -7.10
C VAL A 363 -20.83 4.09 -7.44
N ALA A 364 -21.93 4.80 -7.74
CA ALA A 364 -21.98 6.25 -7.70
C ALA A 364 -22.37 6.70 -6.29
N ASP A 365 -21.65 7.69 -5.73
CA ASP A 365 -22.02 8.34 -4.47
C ASP A 365 -23.21 9.30 -4.65
N ALA A 366 -23.64 9.97 -3.58
CA ALA A 366 -24.75 10.90 -3.60
C ALA A 366 -24.53 12.12 -4.51
N ASP A 367 -23.27 12.48 -4.77
CA ASP A 367 -22.86 13.58 -5.63
C ASP A 367 -22.64 13.11 -7.08
N GLY A 368 -22.83 11.80 -7.35
CA GLY A 368 -22.63 11.17 -8.65
C GLY A 368 -21.19 10.79 -8.97
N ASN A 369 -20.24 10.91 -8.03
CA ASN A 369 -18.86 10.48 -8.24
C ASN A 369 -18.76 8.95 -8.11
N TRP A 370 -17.98 8.34 -8.98
CA TRP A 370 -17.73 6.91 -8.87
C TRP A 370 -16.74 6.60 -7.74
N THR A 371 -17.13 5.69 -6.90
CA THR A 371 -16.36 5.21 -5.74
C THR A 371 -16.64 3.74 -5.51
N THR A 372 -16.13 3.20 -4.42
CA THR A 372 -16.43 1.83 -3.97
C THR A 372 -17.15 1.87 -2.63
N LYS A 373 -17.89 0.81 -2.33
CA LYS A 373 -18.43 0.55 -0.99
C LYS A 373 -18.25 -0.92 -0.61
N VAL A 374 -18.09 -1.17 0.66
CA VAL A 374 -18.10 -2.53 1.22
C VAL A 374 -19.47 -3.18 1.02
N VAL A 375 -19.46 -4.42 0.52
CA VAL A 375 -20.64 -5.29 0.37
C VAL A 375 -20.69 -6.30 1.50
N GLU A 376 -19.55 -6.97 1.76
CA GLU A 376 -19.38 -7.94 2.84
C GLU A 376 -17.92 -8.05 3.27
N THR A 377 -17.71 -8.54 4.50
CA THR A 377 -16.38 -9.01 4.93
C THR A 377 -16.21 -10.45 4.45
N VAL A 378 -15.13 -10.69 3.69
CA VAL A 378 -14.80 -12.00 3.15
C VAL A 378 -13.95 -12.80 4.13
N TYR A 379 -12.94 -12.13 4.68
CA TYR A 379 -12.06 -12.63 5.73
C TYR A 379 -12.04 -11.66 6.90
N GLU A 380 -12.09 -12.19 8.11
CA GLU A 380 -11.84 -11.45 9.36
C GLU A 380 -10.49 -11.89 9.92
N ASP A 381 -9.67 -10.95 10.39
CA ASP A 381 -8.37 -11.20 11.03
C ASP A 381 -7.47 -12.17 10.24
N HIS A 382 -7.40 -12.02 8.92
CA HIS A 382 -6.71 -12.95 8.05
C HIS A 382 -5.19 -12.82 8.18
N ILE A 383 -4.55 -13.95 8.48
CA ILE A 383 -3.08 -14.11 8.53
C ILE A 383 -2.60 -14.57 7.15
N ASP A 384 -1.49 -14.02 6.66
CA ASP A 384 -0.96 -14.40 5.35
C ASP A 384 -0.45 -15.86 5.29
N SER A 385 -0.47 -16.43 4.09
CA SER A 385 -0.16 -17.84 3.84
C SER A 385 1.33 -18.19 4.08
N PHE A 386 2.22 -17.20 4.18
CA PHE A 386 3.67 -17.38 4.27
C PHE A 386 4.21 -17.16 5.68
N ALA A 387 3.38 -16.76 6.65
CA ALA A 387 3.80 -16.48 8.01
C ALA A 387 4.57 -17.67 8.66
N ALA A 388 4.19 -18.91 8.34
CA ALA A 388 4.85 -20.10 8.83
C ALA A 388 6.25 -20.37 8.21
N GLU A 389 6.59 -19.72 7.09
CA GLU A 389 7.90 -19.83 6.44
C GLU A 389 8.90 -18.81 7.00
N CYS A 390 8.44 -17.83 7.78
CA CYS A 390 9.28 -16.81 8.40
C CYS A 390 9.95 -17.37 9.66
N GLN A 391 11.27 -17.21 9.77
CA GLN A 391 12.11 -17.71 10.86
C GLN A 391 12.79 -16.54 11.61
N MET A 392 12.01 -15.53 12.04
CA MET A 392 12.49 -14.42 12.88
C MET A 392 12.51 -14.80 14.35
#